data_cae1bb92f4c924ef7341d206950ff940
#
_entry.id   cae1bb92f4c924ef7341d206950ff940
#
_cell.length_a   1.000
_cell.length_b   1.000
_cell.length_c   1.000
_cell.angle_alpha   90.00
_cell.angle_beta   90.00
_cell.angle_gamma   90.00
#
_symmetry.space_group_name_H-M   'P 1'
#
loop_
_entity.id
_entity.type
_entity.pdbx_description
1 polymer ?
#
loop_
_entity_poly.entity_id
_entity_poly.type
_entity_poly.pdbx_seq_one_letter_code
_entity_poly.pdbx_strand_id
1 'polypeptide(L)'
;MAQRIGILCHVTSLPNGLKDAEMFVDYITNYGASAWQILPITPPDEHGSPYASTSAFAAWDSLGQSKSENMDTESYWLKDWLLFESLKLKFGDKPWHKWPKKYRDRDPN
;
A
#
# COMPACT_ATOMS: atom_id res chain seq x y z
N MET A 1 28.17 -18.10 12.30
CA MET A 1 26.80 -17.67 11.97
C MET A 1 26.44 -18.13 10.56
N ALA A 2 25.31 -18.73 10.40
CA ALA A 2 24.85 -19.09 9.06
C ALA A 2 24.54 -17.81 8.26
N GLN A 3 25.05 -17.72 7.04
CA GLN A 3 24.69 -16.66 6.11
C GLN A 3 23.22 -16.83 5.69
N ARG A 4 22.48 -15.74 5.65
CA ARG A 4 21.14 -15.71 5.09
C ARG A 4 21.17 -15.11 3.70
N ILE A 5 20.48 -15.73 2.78
CA ILE A 5 20.32 -15.22 1.42
C ILE A 5 18.89 -14.71 1.29
N GLY A 6 18.76 -13.45 0.94
CA GLY A 6 17.47 -12.83 0.67
C GLY A 6 17.31 -12.47 -0.80
N ILE A 7 16.08 -12.49 -1.26
CA ILE A 7 15.70 -12.04 -2.60
C ILE A 7 14.87 -10.76 -2.46
N LEU A 8 15.31 -9.70 -3.13
CA LEU A 8 14.51 -8.48 -3.27
C LEU A 8 13.63 -8.60 -4.51
N CYS A 9 12.34 -8.69 -4.30
CA CYS A 9 11.36 -8.72 -5.39
C CYS A 9 10.05 -8.13 -4.88
N HIS A 10 9.67 -6.98 -5.41
CA HIS A 10 8.40 -6.39 -4.99
C HIS A 10 7.22 -7.20 -5.52
N VAL A 11 6.13 -7.24 -4.76
CA VAL A 11 4.93 -8.02 -5.08
C VAL A 11 4.33 -7.68 -6.44
N THR A 12 4.48 -6.45 -6.90
CA THR A 12 4.02 -6.00 -8.24
C THR A 12 4.82 -6.59 -9.39
N SER A 13 5.99 -7.16 -9.11
CA SER A 13 6.81 -7.85 -10.12
C SER A 13 6.38 -9.30 -10.35
N LEU A 14 5.51 -9.82 -9.50
CA LEU A 14 4.92 -11.16 -9.69
C LEU A 14 3.73 -11.06 -10.68
N PRO A 15 3.56 -12.04 -11.58
CA PRO A 15 2.52 -11.99 -12.63
C PRO A 15 1.12 -11.72 -12.11
N ASN A 16 0.74 -12.30 -10.97
CA ASN A 16 -0.56 -12.14 -10.34
C ASN A 16 -0.48 -11.44 -8.96
N GLY A 17 0.58 -10.67 -8.71
CA GLY A 17 0.76 -9.97 -7.43
C GLY A 17 0.80 -10.91 -6.23
N LEU A 18 0.12 -10.56 -5.16
CA LEU A 18 0.10 -11.35 -3.91
C LEU A 18 -0.49 -12.76 -4.07
N LYS A 19 -1.24 -13.04 -5.13
CA LYS A 19 -1.72 -14.40 -5.42
C LYS A 19 -0.59 -15.39 -5.63
N ASP A 20 0.53 -14.91 -6.14
CA ASP A 20 1.70 -15.73 -6.41
C ASP A 20 2.65 -15.83 -5.21
N ALA A 21 2.31 -15.24 -4.06
CA ALA A 21 3.22 -15.14 -2.92
C ALA A 21 3.66 -16.51 -2.40
N GLU A 22 2.73 -17.45 -2.21
CA GLU A 22 3.03 -18.79 -1.72
C GLU A 22 3.95 -19.55 -2.69
N MET A 23 3.59 -19.54 -3.97
CA MET A 23 4.39 -20.14 -5.03
C MET A 23 5.79 -19.53 -5.10
N PHE A 24 5.90 -18.21 -4.96
CA PHE A 24 7.19 -17.52 -5.00
C PHE A 24 8.05 -17.85 -3.77
N VAL A 25 7.46 -17.93 -2.59
CA VAL A 25 8.17 -18.36 -1.37
C VAL A 25 8.72 -19.77 -1.54
N ASP A 26 7.92 -20.70 -2.03
CA ASP A 26 8.35 -22.08 -2.29
C ASP A 26 9.48 -22.12 -3.32
N TYR A 27 9.35 -21.33 -4.38
CA TYR A 27 10.37 -21.25 -5.43
C TYR A 27 11.71 -20.77 -4.88
N ILE A 28 11.76 -19.64 -4.19
CA ILE A 28 13.03 -19.10 -3.66
C ILE A 28 13.62 -19.98 -2.56
N THR A 29 12.79 -20.62 -1.76
CA THR A 29 13.25 -21.57 -0.72
C THR A 29 13.95 -22.76 -1.32
N ASN A 30 13.46 -23.30 -2.43
CA ASN A 30 14.08 -24.39 -3.15
C ASN A 30 15.49 -24.03 -3.70
N TYR A 31 15.75 -22.75 -3.89
CA TYR A 31 17.07 -22.24 -4.32
C TYR A 31 17.93 -21.72 -3.16
N GLY A 32 17.54 -22.00 -1.92
CA GLY A 32 18.34 -21.71 -0.73
C GLY A 32 18.13 -20.32 -0.13
N ALA A 33 17.17 -19.54 -0.63
CA ALA A 33 16.84 -18.26 -0.02
C ALA A 33 16.01 -18.47 1.27
N SER A 34 16.25 -17.64 2.28
CA SER A 34 15.57 -17.68 3.57
C SER A 34 14.83 -16.38 3.91
N ALA A 35 14.87 -15.41 3.03
CA ALA A 35 14.19 -14.13 3.20
C ALA A 35 13.69 -13.61 1.84
N TRP A 36 12.50 -13.04 1.87
CA TRP A 36 11.93 -12.29 0.77
C TRP A 36 11.75 -10.85 1.20
N GLN A 37 12.48 -9.94 0.55
CA GLN A 37 12.38 -8.51 0.79
C GLN A 37 11.47 -7.87 -0.25
N ILE A 38 10.52 -7.07 0.23
CA ILE A 38 9.62 -6.29 -0.61
C ILE A 38 9.84 -4.80 -0.38
N LEU A 39 9.36 -3.97 -1.29
CA LEU A 39 9.23 -2.54 -1.08
C LEU A 39 7.98 -2.24 -0.23
N PRO A 40 7.81 -1.02 0.28
CA PRO A 40 6.60 -0.67 1.03
C PRO A 40 5.33 -0.98 0.23
N ILE A 41 4.35 -1.61 0.89
CA ILE A 41 3.07 -1.99 0.27
C ILE A 41 2.00 -0.90 0.41
N THR A 42 2.41 0.33 0.58
CA THR A 42 1.55 1.51 0.64
C THR A 42 1.09 1.93 -0.75
N PRO A 43 0.02 2.73 -0.88
CA PRO A 43 -0.43 3.22 -2.17
C PRO A 43 0.70 3.95 -2.91
N PRO A 44 1.06 3.55 -4.14
CA PRO A 44 2.12 4.20 -4.89
C PRO A 44 1.68 5.58 -5.39
N ASP A 45 2.66 6.37 -5.84
CA ASP A 45 2.38 7.61 -6.57
C ASP A 45 1.89 7.33 -8.02
N GLU A 46 1.67 8.38 -8.77
CA GLU A 46 1.23 8.31 -10.17
C GLU A 46 2.23 7.58 -11.10
N HIS A 47 3.49 7.46 -10.67
CA HIS A 47 4.54 6.74 -11.40
C HIS A 47 4.73 5.30 -10.91
N GLY A 48 3.93 4.87 -9.95
CA GLY A 48 4.02 3.53 -9.36
C GLY A 48 5.11 3.39 -8.29
N SER A 49 5.68 4.50 -7.80
CA SER A 49 6.68 4.46 -6.74
C SER A 49 6.04 4.26 -5.36
N PRO A 50 6.40 3.19 -4.64
CA PRO A 50 5.91 2.98 -3.28
C PRO A 50 6.57 3.92 -2.26
N TYR A 51 7.67 4.58 -2.63
CA TYR A 51 8.40 5.49 -1.74
C TYR A 51 7.79 6.88 -1.66
N ALA A 52 6.98 7.26 -2.63
CA ALA A 52 6.27 8.54 -2.66
C ALA A 52 4.78 8.38 -2.36
N SER A 53 4.46 7.49 -1.43
CA SER A 53 3.09 7.20 -1.02
C SER A 53 2.42 8.39 -0.34
N THR A 54 1.12 8.50 -0.53
CA THR A 54 0.26 9.46 0.19
C THR A 54 -0.07 9.00 1.60
N SER A 55 0.27 7.77 1.98
CA SER A 55 0.06 7.24 3.33
C SER A 55 1.24 6.37 3.75
N ALA A 56 1.61 6.48 5.03
CA ALA A 56 2.59 5.60 5.65
C ALA A 56 1.94 4.35 6.30
N PHE A 57 0.62 4.36 6.48
CA PHE A 57 -0.10 3.33 7.21
C PHE A 57 -1.02 2.48 6.33
N ALA A 58 -1.65 3.08 5.34
CA ALA A 58 -2.57 2.36 4.48
C ALA A 58 -1.82 1.39 3.56
N ALA A 59 -2.32 0.17 3.45
CA ALA A 59 -1.89 -0.75 2.41
C ALA A 59 -2.51 -0.33 1.06
N TRP A 60 -1.83 -0.65 -0.03
CA TRP A 60 -2.36 -0.44 -1.35
C TRP A 60 -3.51 -1.43 -1.61
N ASP A 61 -4.70 -0.91 -1.80
CA ASP A 61 -5.93 -1.69 -1.95
C ASP A 61 -5.92 -2.63 -3.15
N SER A 62 -5.23 -2.25 -4.23
CA SER A 62 -5.07 -3.11 -5.41
C SER A 62 -4.29 -4.39 -5.14
N LEU A 63 -3.56 -4.49 -4.03
CA LEU A 63 -2.92 -5.72 -3.59
C LEU A 63 -3.89 -6.64 -2.84
N GLY A 64 -4.99 -6.10 -2.32
CA GLY A 64 -6.01 -6.86 -1.60
C GLY A 64 -6.80 -7.75 -2.54
N GLN A 65 -7.03 -8.99 -2.10
CA GLN A 65 -7.70 -10.00 -2.92
C GLN A 65 -9.05 -10.43 -2.38
N SER A 66 -9.30 -10.13 -1.13
CA SER A 66 -10.55 -10.42 -0.45
C SER A 66 -10.85 -9.33 0.57
N LYS A 67 -12.12 -9.13 0.85
CA LYS A 67 -12.51 -8.33 2.00
C LYS A 67 -11.99 -9.02 3.25
N SER A 68 -11.16 -8.33 4.01
CA SER A 68 -10.76 -8.82 5.32
C SER A 68 -11.97 -8.79 6.25
N GLU A 69 -12.31 -9.94 6.83
CA GLU A 69 -13.35 -10.02 7.87
C GLU A 69 -12.92 -9.33 9.17
N ASN A 70 -11.61 -9.09 9.33
CA ASN A 70 -10.99 -8.49 10.50
C ASN A 70 -10.37 -7.13 10.18
N MET A 71 -11.12 -6.24 9.51
CA MET A 71 -10.63 -4.89 9.28
C MET A 71 -10.59 -4.11 10.60
N ASP A 72 -9.42 -3.61 10.99
CA ASP A 72 -9.27 -2.74 12.14
C ASP A 72 -9.86 -1.37 11.82
N THR A 73 -11.15 -1.19 12.17
CA THR A 73 -11.87 0.07 11.98
C THR A 73 -11.56 1.10 13.06
N GLU A 74 -10.84 0.72 14.12
CA GLU A 74 -10.51 1.57 15.25
C GLU A 74 -9.13 2.26 15.11
N SER A 75 -8.40 1.99 14.04
CA SER A 75 -7.12 2.66 13.79
C SER A 75 -7.29 4.17 13.71
N TYR A 76 -6.51 4.90 14.51
CA TYR A 76 -6.61 6.36 14.65
C TYR A 76 -6.43 7.12 13.33
N TRP A 77 -5.71 6.55 12.37
CA TRP A 77 -5.42 7.16 11.07
C TRP A 77 -6.48 6.87 10.00
N LEU A 78 -7.27 5.80 10.16
CA LEU A 78 -8.15 5.28 9.10
C LEU A 78 -9.23 6.27 8.69
N LYS A 79 -9.89 6.92 9.65
CA LYS A 79 -10.96 7.88 9.38
C LYS A 79 -10.47 9.07 8.55
N ASP A 80 -9.32 9.60 8.90
CA ASP A 80 -8.71 10.73 8.17
C ASP A 80 -8.24 10.30 6.79
N TRP A 81 -7.70 9.11 6.66
CA TRP A 81 -7.30 8.53 5.38
C TRP A 81 -8.50 8.35 4.44
N LEU A 82 -9.60 7.77 4.91
CA LEU A 82 -10.80 7.57 4.11
C LEU A 82 -11.41 8.91 3.66
N LEU A 83 -11.42 9.91 4.53
CA LEU A 83 -11.86 11.26 4.18
C LEU A 83 -10.96 11.87 3.09
N PHE A 84 -9.65 11.77 3.25
CA PHE A 84 -8.68 12.27 2.27
C PHE A 84 -8.89 11.61 0.90
N GLU A 85 -8.98 10.30 0.83
CA GLU A 85 -9.20 9.56 -0.42
C GLU A 85 -10.54 9.94 -1.09
N SER A 86 -11.61 10.10 -0.30
CA SER A 86 -12.91 10.53 -0.82
C SER A 86 -12.84 11.93 -1.43
N LEU A 87 -12.15 12.86 -0.78
CA LEU A 87 -11.97 14.23 -1.28
C LEU A 87 -11.05 14.27 -2.51
N LYS A 88 -10.01 13.46 -2.51
CA LYS A 88 -9.11 13.32 -3.66
C LYS A 88 -9.86 12.86 -4.91
N LEU A 89 -10.71 11.84 -4.78
CA LEU A 89 -11.59 11.39 -5.86
C LEU A 89 -12.55 12.49 -6.32
N LYS A 90 -13.14 13.22 -5.36
CA LYS A 90 -14.08 14.32 -5.66
C LYS A 90 -13.43 15.46 -6.44
N PHE A 91 -12.18 15.77 -6.15
CA PHE A 91 -11.47 16.92 -6.76
C PHE A 91 -10.49 16.52 -7.86
N GLY A 92 -10.58 15.30 -8.39
CA GLY A 92 -9.85 14.87 -9.57
C GLY A 92 -8.34 14.89 -9.41
N ASP A 93 -7.83 14.33 -8.32
CA ASP A 93 -6.40 14.22 -8.00
C ASP A 93 -5.66 15.56 -7.82
N LYS A 94 -6.36 16.66 -7.68
CA LYS A 94 -5.73 17.93 -7.31
C LYS A 94 -5.07 17.81 -5.94
N PRO A 95 -3.87 18.40 -5.76
CA PRO A 95 -3.24 18.45 -4.44
C PRO A 95 -4.16 19.11 -3.41
N TRP A 96 -4.18 18.62 -2.19
CA TRP A 96 -5.09 19.07 -1.14
C TRP A 96 -5.06 20.60 -0.88
N HIS A 97 -3.89 21.23 -1.01
CA HIS A 97 -3.74 22.67 -0.83
C HIS A 97 -4.43 23.51 -1.91
N LYS A 98 -4.83 22.88 -3.02
CA LYS A 98 -5.61 23.49 -4.10
C LYS A 98 -7.10 23.19 -4.01
N TRP A 99 -7.53 22.45 -2.99
CA TRP A 99 -8.96 22.21 -2.74
C TRP A 99 -9.69 23.47 -2.27
N PRO A 100 -11.01 23.55 -2.43
CA PRO A 100 -11.77 24.65 -1.85
C PRO A 100 -11.49 24.80 -0.35
N LYS A 101 -11.43 26.04 0.11
CA LYS A 101 -11.01 26.40 1.48
C LYS A 101 -11.70 25.55 2.57
N LYS A 102 -13.00 25.33 2.44
CA LYS A 102 -13.78 24.51 3.37
C LYS A 102 -13.15 23.13 3.60
N TYR A 103 -12.76 22.45 2.54
CA TYR A 103 -12.21 21.09 2.61
C TYR A 103 -10.71 21.11 2.95
N ARG A 104 -9.98 22.06 2.39
CA ARG A 104 -8.55 22.25 2.67
C ARG A 104 -8.29 22.50 4.14
N ASP A 105 -9.08 23.38 4.75
CA ASP A 105 -8.90 23.83 6.13
C ASP A 105 -9.73 22.96 7.13
N ARG A 106 -10.40 21.91 6.65
CA ARG A 106 -11.21 20.98 7.46
C ARG A 106 -12.30 21.71 8.25
N ASP A 107 -12.97 22.69 7.64
CA ASP A 107 -14.06 23.40 8.26
C ASP A 107 -15.21 22.43 8.59
N PRO A 108 -15.64 22.33 9.86
CA PRO A 108 -16.70 21.40 10.27
C PRO A 108 -18.09 21.80 9.77
N ASN A 109 -18.28 23.03 9.30
CA ASN A 109 -19.54 23.54 8.74
C ASN A 109 -19.49 23.44 7.20
#